data_30bc835558bf31b77b9d677171f31b8a
#
_entry.id   30bc835558bf31b77b9d677171f31b8a
#
_cell.length_a   1.000
_cell.length_b   1.000
_cell.length_c   1.000
_cell.angle_alpha   90.00
_cell.angle_beta   90.00
_cell.angle_gamma   90.00
#
_symmetry.space_group_name_H-M   'P 1'
#
loop_
_entity.id
_entity.type
_entity.pdbx_description
1 polymer ?
#
loop_
_entity_poly.entity_id
_entity_poly.type
_entity_poly.pdbx_seq_one_letter_code
_entity_poly.pdbx_strand_id
1 'polypeptide(L)'
;MSQEVQTVDFNMFHTGNELAYLGVNMEFEKMSSKEISTLKLKNEFRNNTQYSVDRFEDLLEHFKGRVVINLDRCWQYWEEIVPIIEKHGMREQILLKSPCKIEWIKKASEIAEKFAYMPIIVEDIEPFYEMGGAKLPGYIGAELVFSSEDSQIIKNNVVERLHKEGKIAWGNAIQFSQEKVLSAGHTDDISITDCPEKGWGWLLSQGFDIIQTDWVGLLKSYITKCHKFK
;
A
#
# COMPACT_ATOMS: atom_id res chain seq x y z
N MET A 1 -1.59 25.84 -4.36
CA MET A 1 -2.69 24.87 -4.18
C MET A 1 -2.07 23.51 -4.43
N SER A 2 -1.79 22.74 -3.38
CA SER A 2 -1.34 21.35 -3.52
C SER A 2 -2.50 20.55 -4.07
N GLN A 3 -2.33 19.97 -5.24
CA GLN A 3 -3.27 18.96 -5.73
C GLN A 3 -3.21 17.79 -4.75
N GLU A 4 -4.38 17.42 -4.18
CA GLU A 4 -4.51 16.19 -3.42
C GLU A 4 -4.20 15.01 -4.35
N VAL A 5 -3.08 14.33 -4.11
CA VAL A 5 -2.75 13.11 -4.82
C VAL A 5 -3.57 11.99 -4.19
N GLN A 6 -4.49 11.43 -4.93
CA GLN A 6 -5.19 10.21 -4.52
C GLN A 6 -4.36 9.00 -4.97
N THR A 7 -4.01 8.14 -4.02
CA THR A 7 -3.34 6.87 -4.28
C THR A 7 -4.39 5.75 -4.24
N VAL A 8 -4.43 4.93 -5.28
CA VAL A 8 -5.26 3.74 -5.32
C VAL A 8 -4.37 2.53 -5.04
N ASP A 9 -4.74 1.77 -4.04
CA ASP A 9 -4.09 0.49 -3.75
C ASP A 9 -4.54 -0.56 -4.75
N PHE A 10 -3.58 -1.19 -5.40
CA PHE A 10 -3.82 -2.26 -6.33
C PHE A 10 -3.10 -3.52 -5.85
N ASN A 11 -3.89 -4.46 -5.33
CA ASN A 11 -3.40 -5.76 -4.93
C ASN A 11 -3.44 -6.71 -6.11
N MET A 12 -2.30 -7.19 -6.57
CA MET A 12 -2.24 -8.35 -7.44
C MET A 12 -2.54 -9.58 -6.60
N PHE A 13 -3.62 -10.27 -6.94
CA PHE A 13 -4.06 -11.45 -6.21
C PHE A 13 -3.03 -12.57 -6.28
N HIS A 14 -2.53 -12.96 -5.12
CA HIS A 14 -1.78 -14.18 -4.92
C HIS A 14 -2.70 -15.28 -4.41
N THR A 15 -2.37 -16.48 -4.84
CA THR A 15 -3.01 -17.74 -4.51
C THR A 15 -3.21 -18.00 -3.02
N GLY A 16 -4.26 -18.67 -2.70
CA GLY A 16 -4.50 -19.40 -1.47
C GLY A 16 -5.53 -18.78 -0.53
N ASN A 17 -5.20 -17.77 0.25
CA ASN A 17 -6.07 -17.34 1.34
C ASN A 17 -7.08 -16.26 0.94
N GLU A 18 -6.81 -15.45 -0.06
CA GLU A 18 -7.70 -14.35 -0.48
C GLU A 18 -8.84 -14.82 -1.39
N LEU A 19 -8.72 -16.00 -1.96
CA LEU A 19 -9.77 -16.65 -2.77
C LEU A 19 -10.93 -17.25 -1.97
N ALA A 20 -10.84 -17.26 -0.65
CA ALA A 20 -11.95 -17.66 0.20
C ALA A 20 -13.23 -16.84 -0.09
N TYR A 21 -13.09 -15.61 -0.58
CA TYR A 21 -14.21 -14.80 -1.05
C TYR A 21 -14.87 -15.30 -2.34
N LEU A 22 -14.17 -16.04 -3.17
CA LEU A 22 -14.73 -16.66 -4.37
C LEU A 22 -15.38 -18.03 -4.09
N GLY A 23 -15.17 -18.58 -2.89
CA GLY A 23 -15.79 -19.83 -2.45
C GLY A 23 -15.26 -21.08 -3.15
N VAL A 24 -14.06 -21.01 -3.75
CA VAL A 24 -13.36 -22.13 -4.40
C VAL A 24 -11.86 -21.93 -4.15
N ASN A 25 -11.13 -23.02 -3.85
CA ASN A 25 -9.67 -23.04 -3.89
C ASN A 25 -9.23 -22.99 -5.36
N MET A 26 -9.12 -21.78 -5.91
CA MET A 26 -8.66 -21.55 -7.28
C MET A 26 -7.22 -21.04 -7.22
N GLU A 27 -6.34 -21.68 -7.95
CA GLU A 27 -4.98 -21.20 -8.15
C GLU A 27 -4.97 -20.40 -9.46
N PHE A 28 -5.12 -19.07 -9.38
CA PHE A 28 -5.13 -18.18 -10.55
C PHE A 28 -3.92 -18.39 -11.47
N GLU A 29 -2.76 -18.71 -10.89
CA GLU A 29 -1.53 -18.98 -11.63
C GLU A 29 -1.66 -20.17 -12.59
N LYS A 30 -2.59 -21.08 -12.32
CA LYS A 30 -2.87 -22.25 -13.17
C LYS A 30 -4.00 -22.01 -14.17
N MET A 31 -4.65 -20.85 -14.11
CA MET A 31 -5.76 -20.52 -15.00
C MET A 31 -5.28 -19.73 -16.20
N SER A 32 -5.86 -20.00 -17.36
CA SER A 32 -5.68 -19.14 -18.51
C SER A 32 -6.43 -17.79 -18.33
N SER A 33 -5.97 -16.74 -19.00
CA SER A 33 -6.64 -15.45 -19.00
C SER A 33 -8.10 -15.52 -19.46
N LYS A 34 -8.43 -16.48 -20.33
CA LYS A 34 -9.81 -16.75 -20.77
C LYS A 34 -10.67 -17.28 -19.63
N GLU A 35 -10.15 -18.21 -18.83
CA GLU A 35 -10.86 -18.75 -17.66
C GLU A 35 -11.06 -17.67 -16.60
N ILE A 36 -10.00 -16.89 -16.28
CA ILE A 36 -10.09 -15.77 -15.34
C ILE A 36 -11.16 -14.75 -15.78
N SER A 37 -11.26 -14.43 -17.07
CA SER A 37 -12.24 -13.47 -17.60
C SER A 37 -13.69 -13.91 -17.39
N THR A 38 -13.95 -15.18 -17.14
CA THR A 38 -15.31 -15.70 -16.85
C THR A 38 -15.70 -15.58 -15.38
N LEU A 39 -14.74 -15.33 -14.50
CA LEU A 39 -14.97 -15.20 -13.07
C LEU A 39 -15.75 -13.93 -12.76
N LYS A 40 -16.61 -14.03 -11.73
CA LYS A 40 -17.38 -12.90 -11.20
C LYS A 40 -16.97 -12.59 -9.78
N LEU A 41 -16.79 -11.31 -9.51
CA LEU A 41 -16.60 -10.85 -8.15
C LEU A 41 -17.83 -11.12 -7.31
N LYS A 42 -17.65 -11.42 -6.03
CA LYS A 42 -18.73 -11.62 -5.07
C LYS A 42 -18.82 -10.40 -4.14
N ASN A 43 -20.03 -10.06 -3.75
CA ASN A 43 -20.24 -9.09 -2.68
C ASN A 43 -19.98 -9.71 -1.29
N GLU A 44 -20.09 -8.90 -0.24
CA GLU A 44 -19.90 -9.32 1.16
C GLU A 44 -20.79 -10.50 1.59
N PHE A 45 -21.97 -10.62 0.98
CA PHE A 45 -22.90 -11.75 1.20
C PHE A 45 -22.59 -12.97 0.33
N ARG A 46 -21.45 -12.99 -0.37
CA ARG A 46 -20.99 -14.05 -1.27
C ARG A 46 -21.87 -14.29 -2.50
N ASN A 47 -22.75 -13.34 -2.84
CA ASN A 47 -23.51 -13.38 -4.09
C ASN A 47 -22.65 -12.90 -5.25
N ASN A 48 -22.79 -13.53 -6.42
CA ASN A 48 -22.13 -13.09 -7.63
C ASN A 48 -22.60 -11.70 -8.03
N THR A 49 -21.66 -10.83 -8.36
CA THR A 49 -21.95 -9.53 -8.96
C THR A 49 -21.91 -9.61 -10.50
N GLN A 50 -22.22 -8.52 -11.17
CA GLN A 50 -22.02 -8.38 -12.61
C GLN A 50 -20.56 -8.15 -12.98
N TYR A 51 -19.71 -7.78 -12.02
CA TYR A 51 -18.31 -7.39 -12.24
C TYR A 51 -17.42 -8.61 -12.38
N SER A 52 -16.43 -8.51 -13.24
CA SER A 52 -15.37 -9.50 -13.47
C SER A 52 -14.05 -9.02 -12.88
N VAL A 53 -13.04 -9.88 -12.88
CA VAL A 53 -11.66 -9.49 -12.56
C VAL A 53 -11.13 -8.66 -13.74
N ASP A 54 -10.67 -7.45 -13.45
CA ASP A 54 -10.08 -6.57 -14.47
C ASP A 54 -8.68 -7.04 -14.87
N ARG A 55 -8.30 -6.73 -16.10
CA ARG A 55 -6.92 -6.94 -16.57
C ARG A 55 -6.06 -5.78 -16.12
N PHE A 56 -4.81 -6.05 -15.79
CA PHE A 56 -3.87 -5.01 -15.35
C PHE A 56 -3.71 -3.89 -16.40
N GLU A 57 -3.60 -4.24 -17.68
CA GLU A 57 -3.50 -3.26 -18.76
C GLU A 57 -4.73 -2.35 -18.86
N ASP A 58 -5.95 -2.88 -18.65
CA ASP A 58 -7.19 -2.11 -18.69
C ASP A 58 -7.25 -1.13 -17.51
N LEU A 59 -6.76 -1.54 -16.33
CA LEU A 59 -6.64 -0.66 -15.17
C LEU A 59 -5.62 0.47 -15.39
N LEU A 60 -4.47 0.15 -15.99
CA LEU A 60 -3.50 1.19 -16.35
C LEU A 60 -4.13 2.25 -17.27
N GLU A 61 -4.81 1.84 -18.32
CA GLU A 61 -5.50 2.78 -19.23
C GLU A 61 -6.57 3.58 -18.51
N HIS A 62 -7.37 2.94 -17.65
CA HIS A 62 -8.41 3.63 -16.90
C HIS A 62 -7.87 4.72 -15.96
N PHE A 63 -6.76 4.46 -15.27
CA PHE A 63 -6.20 5.37 -14.27
C PHE A 63 -5.12 6.31 -14.80
N LYS A 64 -4.77 6.21 -16.07
CA LYS A 64 -3.74 7.05 -16.69
C LYS A 64 -4.02 8.54 -16.51
N GLY A 65 -3.06 9.27 -15.96
CA GLY A 65 -3.16 10.71 -15.68
C GLY A 65 -4.10 11.09 -14.53
N ARG A 66 -4.64 10.13 -13.76
CA ARG A 66 -5.68 10.38 -12.76
C ARG A 66 -5.22 10.20 -11.33
N VAL A 67 -4.46 9.15 -11.04
CA VAL A 67 -4.06 8.76 -9.68
C VAL A 67 -2.65 8.18 -9.67
N VAL A 68 -2.02 8.14 -8.51
CA VAL A 68 -0.84 7.31 -8.24
C VAL A 68 -1.33 5.91 -7.87
N ILE A 69 -0.74 4.89 -8.47
CA ILE A 69 -1.09 3.48 -8.24
C ILE A 69 0.01 2.84 -7.38
N ASN A 70 -0.35 2.37 -6.20
CA ASN A 70 0.49 1.50 -5.41
C ASN A 70 0.34 0.06 -5.90
N LEU A 71 1.44 -0.55 -6.37
CA LEU A 71 1.46 -1.96 -6.75
C LEU A 71 1.91 -2.79 -5.55
N ASP A 72 0.92 -3.24 -4.76
CA ASP A 72 1.18 -4.09 -3.61
C ASP A 72 1.30 -5.57 -4.00
N ARG A 73 2.09 -6.34 -3.24
CA ARG A 73 2.30 -7.79 -3.40
C ARG A 73 2.70 -8.24 -4.80
N CYS A 74 3.28 -7.38 -5.62
CA CYS A 74 3.67 -7.68 -6.99
C CYS A 74 5.19 -7.78 -7.20
N TRP A 75 6.00 -7.68 -6.14
CA TRP A 75 7.47 -7.69 -6.24
C TRP A 75 8.06 -8.95 -6.90
N GLN A 76 7.33 -10.06 -6.89
CA GLN A 76 7.73 -11.30 -7.57
C GLN A 76 7.59 -11.20 -9.10
N TYR A 77 6.74 -10.30 -9.59
CA TYR A 77 6.37 -10.14 -11.00
C TYR A 77 6.88 -8.84 -11.61
N TRP A 78 7.83 -8.17 -10.99
CA TRP A 78 8.36 -6.92 -11.52
C TRP A 78 8.96 -7.06 -12.92
N GLU A 79 9.55 -8.21 -13.23
CA GLU A 79 10.12 -8.47 -14.56
C GLU A 79 9.05 -8.48 -15.66
N GLU A 80 7.86 -8.96 -15.32
CA GLU A 80 6.71 -9.06 -16.25
C GLU A 80 5.93 -7.75 -16.31
N ILE A 81 5.67 -7.11 -15.16
CA ILE A 81 4.79 -5.94 -15.09
C ILE A 81 5.47 -4.63 -15.47
N VAL A 82 6.78 -4.48 -15.20
CA VAL A 82 7.53 -3.25 -15.52
C VAL A 82 7.50 -2.94 -17.02
N PRO A 83 7.74 -3.89 -17.95
CA PRO A 83 7.61 -3.62 -19.37
C PRO A 83 6.20 -3.20 -19.79
N ILE A 84 5.16 -3.74 -19.14
CA ILE A 84 3.77 -3.36 -19.41
C ILE A 84 3.53 -1.91 -18.99
N ILE A 85 3.96 -1.53 -17.78
CA ILE A 85 3.83 -0.16 -17.28
C ILE A 85 4.56 0.83 -18.20
N GLU A 86 5.77 0.49 -18.65
CA GLU A 86 6.55 1.33 -19.55
C GLU A 86 5.88 1.48 -20.92
N LYS A 87 5.32 0.41 -21.47
CA LYS A 87 4.53 0.43 -22.73
C LYS A 87 3.35 1.40 -22.63
N HIS A 88 2.69 1.49 -21.49
CA HIS A 88 1.57 2.39 -21.24
C HIS A 88 2.01 3.82 -20.87
N GLY A 89 3.30 4.06 -20.66
CA GLY A 89 3.86 5.37 -20.29
C GLY A 89 3.41 5.85 -18.91
N MET A 90 3.25 4.93 -17.95
CA MET A 90 2.70 5.22 -16.62
C MET A 90 3.72 5.17 -15.49
N ARG A 91 5.01 5.11 -15.79
CA ARG A 91 6.09 5.01 -14.80
C ARG A 91 5.95 5.98 -13.62
N GLU A 92 5.68 7.25 -13.91
CA GLU A 92 5.59 8.31 -12.90
C GLU A 92 4.35 8.24 -12.01
N GLN A 93 3.39 7.36 -12.36
CA GLN A 93 2.18 7.12 -11.58
C GLN A 93 2.24 5.85 -10.75
N ILE A 94 3.35 5.11 -10.81
CA ILE A 94 3.49 3.82 -10.15
C ILE A 94 4.42 3.93 -8.95
N LEU A 95 3.94 3.44 -7.81
CA LEU A 95 4.72 3.17 -6.61
C LEU A 95 4.94 1.67 -6.49
N LEU A 96 6.21 1.26 -6.50
CA LEU A 96 6.61 -0.12 -6.24
C LEU A 96 6.91 -0.31 -4.75
N LYS A 97 6.43 -1.41 -4.20
CA LYS A 97 6.71 -1.80 -2.80
C LYS A 97 7.21 -3.23 -2.73
N SER A 98 7.99 -3.53 -1.71
CA SER A 98 8.40 -4.88 -1.37
C SER A 98 8.71 -5.03 0.12
N PRO A 99 8.69 -6.26 0.66
CA PRO A 99 9.25 -6.52 1.98
C PRO A 99 10.71 -6.07 2.07
N CYS A 100 11.14 -5.64 3.26
CA CYS A 100 12.51 -5.25 3.56
C CYS A 100 13.42 -6.48 3.64
N LYS A 101 13.78 -7.05 2.48
CA LYS A 101 14.70 -8.18 2.33
C LYS A 101 15.75 -7.88 1.28
N ILE A 102 16.98 -8.36 1.50
CA ILE A 102 18.12 -8.06 0.64
C ILE A 102 17.88 -8.41 -0.84
N GLU A 103 17.18 -9.49 -1.10
CA GLU A 103 16.82 -9.94 -2.46
C GLU A 103 15.96 -8.91 -3.19
N TRP A 104 14.94 -8.36 -2.51
CA TRP A 104 14.04 -7.36 -3.09
C TRP A 104 14.68 -5.98 -3.18
N ILE A 105 15.54 -5.63 -2.22
CA ILE A 105 16.31 -4.37 -2.27
C ILE A 105 17.28 -4.39 -3.44
N LYS A 106 17.96 -5.51 -3.72
CA LYS A 106 18.80 -5.67 -4.89
C LYS A 106 17.98 -5.56 -6.18
N LYS A 107 16.87 -6.27 -6.28
CA LYS A 107 15.98 -6.20 -7.44
C LYS A 107 15.42 -4.79 -7.64
N ALA A 108 15.03 -4.10 -6.56
CA ALA A 108 14.62 -2.71 -6.61
C ALA A 108 15.75 -1.80 -7.14
N SER A 109 17.01 -2.04 -6.79
CA SER A 109 18.14 -1.23 -7.27
C SER A 109 18.32 -1.28 -8.80
N GLU A 110 17.90 -2.36 -9.44
CA GLU A 110 17.99 -2.55 -10.91
C GLU A 110 16.89 -1.79 -11.66
N ILE A 111 15.73 -1.56 -11.01
CA ILE A 111 14.57 -0.91 -11.61
C ILE A 111 14.27 0.48 -11.01
N ALA A 112 14.81 0.79 -9.82
CA ALA A 112 14.46 1.99 -9.03
C ALA A 112 14.93 3.32 -9.65
N GLU A 113 15.85 3.32 -10.60
CA GLU A 113 16.18 4.55 -11.35
C GLU A 113 14.98 5.13 -12.11
N LYS A 114 13.96 4.30 -12.29
CA LYS A 114 12.80 4.61 -13.13
C LYS A 114 11.49 4.71 -12.39
N PHE A 115 11.41 4.24 -11.15
CA PHE A 115 10.14 4.15 -10.38
C PHE A 115 10.31 4.70 -8.98
N ALA A 116 9.22 5.26 -8.44
CA ALA A 116 9.13 5.48 -7.01
C ALA A 116 9.11 4.12 -6.29
N TYR A 117 9.91 4.00 -5.25
CA TYR A 117 10.04 2.78 -4.46
C TYR A 117 9.88 3.05 -2.97
N MET A 118 9.16 2.16 -2.28
CA MET A 118 8.92 2.22 -0.85
C MET A 118 9.06 0.83 -0.23
N PRO A 119 10.03 0.57 0.67
CA PRO A 119 10.09 -0.68 1.41
C PRO A 119 8.97 -0.77 2.44
N ILE A 120 8.50 -2.00 2.71
CA ILE A 120 7.63 -2.32 3.84
C ILE A 120 8.54 -2.68 5.02
N ILE A 121 8.59 -1.81 6.00
CA ILE A 121 9.41 -1.93 7.21
C ILE A 121 8.56 -2.46 8.34
N VAL A 122 8.98 -3.56 8.94
CA VAL A 122 8.28 -4.17 10.09
C VAL A 122 9.14 -4.00 11.33
N GLU A 123 8.60 -3.31 12.34
CA GLU A 123 9.14 -3.07 13.69
C GLU A 123 10.46 -2.25 13.75
N ASP A 124 11.38 -2.38 12.78
CA ASP A 124 12.69 -1.71 12.80
C ASP A 124 13.16 -1.34 11.38
N ILE A 125 13.64 -0.11 11.21
CA ILE A 125 14.14 0.40 9.93
C ILE A 125 15.65 0.19 9.73
N GLU A 126 16.41 -0.07 10.77
CA GLU A 126 17.89 -0.16 10.67
C GLU A 126 18.35 -1.23 9.67
N PRO A 127 17.74 -2.42 9.59
CA PRO A 127 18.12 -3.41 8.58
C PRO A 127 18.06 -2.88 7.14
N PHE A 128 17.09 -2.01 6.83
CA PHE A 128 16.99 -1.39 5.51
C PHE A 128 18.19 -0.47 5.20
N TYR A 129 18.61 0.32 6.19
CA TYR A 129 19.78 1.19 6.05
C TYR A 129 21.09 0.39 5.94
N GLU A 130 21.22 -0.65 6.75
CA GLU A 130 22.40 -1.55 6.72
C GLU A 130 22.56 -2.25 5.37
N MET A 131 21.45 -2.62 4.72
CA MET A 131 21.44 -3.17 3.36
C MET A 131 21.69 -2.13 2.27
N GLY A 132 21.89 -0.87 2.62
CA GLY A 132 22.13 0.22 1.67
C GLY A 132 20.87 0.75 0.99
N GLY A 133 19.70 0.39 1.47
CA GLY A 133 18.40 0.76 0.89
C GLY A 133 18.17 2.26 0.78
N ALA A 134 18.69 3.05 1.73
CA ALA A 134 18.58 4.51 1.72
C ALA A 134 19.29 5.18 0.51
N LYS A 135 20.17 4.45 -0.19
CA LYS A 135 20.90 4.94 -1.39
C LYS A 135 20.20 4.60 -2.71
N LEU A 136 19.08 3.90 -2.66
CA LEU A 136 18.31 3.56 -3.88
C LEU A 136 17.78 4.83 -4.55
N PRO A 137 18.02 5.02 -5.86
CA PRO A 137 17.61 6.24 -6.57
C PRO A 137 16.12 6.55 -6.48
N GLY A 138 15.28 5.51 -6.53
CA GLY A 138 13.82 5.62 -6.45
C GLY A 138 13.25 5.62 -5.04
N TYR A 139 14.07 5.53 -4.00
CA TYR A 139 13.59 5.51 -2.62
C TYR A 139 12.93 6.83 -2.23
N ILE A 140 11.62 6.81 -1.99
CA ILE A 140 10.83 8.00 -1.65
C ILE A 140 10.33 8.03 -0.20
N GLY A 141 10.36 6.92 0.51
CA GLY A 141 9.84 6.77 1.87
C GLY A 141 9.67 5.32 2.27
N ALA A 142 9.01 5.07 3.38
CA ALA A 142 8.78 3.73 3.89
C ALA A 142 7.34 3.54 4.37
N GLU A 143 6.76 2.36 4.08
CA GLU A 143 5.59 1.87 4.78
C GLU A 143 6.03 1.28 6.12
N LEU A 144 5.48 1.79 7.21
CA LEU A 144 5.85 1.43 8.57
C LEU A 144 4.77 0.55 9.19
N VAL A 145 5.14 -0.67 9.55
CA VAL A 145 4.26 -1.67 10.18
C VAL A 145 4.81 -1.97 11.57
N PHE A 146 4.00 -1.76 12.59
CA PHE A 146 4.40 -1.96 13.99
C PHE A 146 3.21 -2.42 14.84
N SER A 147 3.49 -3.34 15.75
CA SER A 147 2.48 -4.00 16.57
C SER A 147 2.17 -3.25 17.87
N SER A 148 3.04 -2.36 18.30
CA SER A 148 2.94 -1.65 19.58
C SER A 148 3.53 -0.24 19.49
N GLU A 149 3.03 0.68 20.30
CA GLU A 149 3.65 2.01 20.52
C GLU A 149 5.05 1.90 21.12
N ASP A 150 5.40 0.75 21.68
CA ASP A 150 6.74 0.44 22.18
C ASP A 150 7.74 -0.03 21.10
N SER A 151 7.32 -0.13 19.83
CA SER A 151 8.18 -0.54 18.71
C SER A 151 9.37 0.40 18.50
N GLN A 152 10.43 -0.10 17.84
CA GLN A 152 11.58 0.73 17.47
C GLN A 152 11.19 1.85 16.50
N ILE A 153 10.17 1.64 15.68
CA ILE A 153 9.64 2.68 14.77
C ILE A 153 9.21 3.93 15.55
N ILE A 154 8.47 3.75 16.64
CA ILE A 154 7.98 4.86 17.46
C ILE A 154 9.07 5.40 18.39
N LYS A 155 9.77 4.52 19.13
CA LYS A 155 10.83 4.93 20.09
C LYS A 155 11.98 5.69 19.44
N ASN A 156 12.33 5.35 18.21
CA ASN A 156 13.43 5.99 17.48
C ASN A 156 12.96 7.15 16.59
N ASN A 157 11.69 7.58 16.70
CA ASN A 157 11.12 8.66 15.91
C ASN A 157 11.38 8.49 14.39
N VAL A 158 11.13 7.27 13.87
CA VAL A 158 11.44 6.93 12.47
C VAL A 158 10.74 7.85 11.48
N VAL A 159 9.50 8.27 11.74
CA VAL A 159 8.75 9.21 10.88
C VAL A 159 9.50 10.54 10.78
N GLU A 160 9.93 11.13 11.91
CA GLU A 160 10.70 12.38 11.92
C GLU A 160 12.06 12.23 11.19
N ARG A 161 12.71 11.06 11.34
CA ARG A 161 13.95 10.76 10.62
C ARG A 161 13.72 10.73 9.11
N LEU A 162 12.67 10.07 8.64
CA LEU A 162 12.29 10.05 7.22
C LEU A 162 12.06 11.47 6.70
N HIS A 163 11.36 12.31 7.43
CA HIS A 163 11.12 13.72 7.06
C HIS A 163 12.43 14.52 6.96
N LYS A 164 13.37 14.34 7.89
CA LYS A 164 14.70 14.98 7.84
C LYS A 164 15.50 14.56 6.60
N GLU A 165 15.25 13.37 6.09
CA GLU A 165 15.85 12.85 4.86
C GLU A 165 15.06 13.24 3.59
N GLY A 166 13.98 14.03 3.72
CA GLY A 166 13.09 14.39 2.62
C GLY A 166 12.26 13.22 2.09
N LYS A 167 11.98 12.25 2.96
CA LYS A 167 11.21 11.04 2.67
C LYS A 167 9.83 11.11 3.33
N ILE A 168 8.89 10.32 2.79
CA ILE A 168 7.53 10.23 3.32
C ILE A 168 7.34 8.95 4.14
N ALA A 169 6.42 9.00 5.10
CA ALA A 169 6.03 7.90 5.95
C ALA A 169 4.60 7.44 5.63
N TRP A 170 4.43 6.14 5.43
CA TRP A 170 3.14 5.51 5.20
C TRP A 170 2.75 4.66 6.41
N GLY A 171 1.58 4.92 7.00
CA GLY A 171 0.97 4.14 8.06
C GLY A 171 -0.30 3.43 7.59
N ASN A 172 -0.72 2.42 8.33
CA ASN A 172 -1.85 1.56 7.97
C ASN A 172 -2.96 1.65 9.02
N ALA A 173 -4.10 2.22 8.68
CA ALA A 173 -5.29 2.18 9.52
C ALA A 173 -6.17 0.96 9.24
N ILE A 174 -5.92 0.23 8.15
CA ILE A 174 -6.64 -1.01 7.82
C ILE A 174 -6.35 -2.12 8.83
N GLN A 175 -7.31 -3.01 9.03
CA GLN A 175 -7.17 -4.19 9.89
C GLN A 175 -7.61 -5.45 9.17
N PHE A 176 -6.71 -6.40 8.98
CA PHE A 176 -7.01 -7.68 8.32
C PHE A 176 -7.57 -8.72 9.29
N SER A 177 -7.08 -8.73 10.53
CA SER A 177 -7.53 -9.62 11.61
C SER A 177 -7.09 -9.05 12.96
N GLN A 178 -7.66 -9.57 14.04
CA GLN A 178 -7.25 -9.18 15.41
C GLN A 178 -5.81 -9.57 15.73
N GLU A 179 -5.26 -10.57 15.05
CA GLU A 179 -3.89 -11.06 15.26
C GLU A 179 -2.85 -10.25 14.50
N LYS A 180 -3.24 -9.58 13.41
CA LYS A 180 -2.34 -8.83 12.54
C LYS A 180 -2.48 -7.34 12.77
N VAL A 181 -1.79 -6.84 13.79
CA VAL A 181 -1.72 -5.41 14.11
C VAL A 181 -0.71 -4.73 13.19
N LEU A 182 -1.10 -3.63 12.54
CA LEU A 182 -0.26 -2.92 11.58
C LEU A 182 0.25 -1.58 12.09
N SER A 183 -0.50 -0.90 12.99
CA SER A 183 -0.15 0.41 13.55
C SER A 183 -0.56 0.51 15.01
N ALA A 184 -0.07 -0.42 15.85
CA ALA A 184 -0.29 -0.47 17.30
C ALA A 184 -1.78 -0.44 17.71
N GLY A 185 -2.69 -0.84 16.83
CA GLY A 185 -4.14 -0.81 17.07
C GLY A 185 -4.82 0.51 16.72
N HIS A 186 -4.11 1.50 16.15
CA HIS A 186 -4.70 2.74 15.66
C HIS A 186 -5.35 2.52 14.27
N THR A 187 -6.57 2.01 14.29
CA THR A 187 -7.25 1.45 13.11
C THR A 187 -8.44 2.29 12.64
N ASP A 188 -8.94 1.95 11.45
CA ASP A 188 -10.21 2.44 10.91
C ASP A 188 -11.36 2.13 11.86
N ASP A 189 -11.39 0.90 12.41
CA ASP A 189 -12.46 0.47 13.33
C ASP A 189 -12.54 1.36 14.56
N ILE A 190 -11.41 1.62 15.23
CA ILE A 190 -11.37 2.55 16.37
C ILE A 190 -11.81 3.94 15.96
N SER A 191 -11.36 4.41 14.78
CA SER A 191 -11.71 5.75 14.29
C SER A 191 -13.19 5.93 14.05
N ILE A 192 -13.89 4.88 13.63
CA ILE A 192 -15.31 4.92 13.24
C ILE A 192 -16.22 4.60 14.41
N THR A 193 -15.84 3.61 15.25
CA THR A 193 -16.73 3.07 16.28
C THR A 193 -16.52 3.70 17.66
N ASP A 194 -15.37 4.30 17.92
CA ASP A 194 -15.05 4.96 19.20
C ASP A 194 -14.72 6.45 18.95
N CYS A 195 -13.51 6.76 18.49
CA CYS A 195 -13.03 8.13 18.41
C CYS A 195 -11.98 8.28 17.28
N PRO A 196 -12.20 9.12 16.26
CA PRO A 196 -11.25 9.32 15.19
C PRO A 196 -9.85 9.74 15.65
N GLU A 197 -9.75 10.46 16.78
CA GLU A 197 -8.48 10.91 17.37
C GLU A 197 -7.61 9.74 17.86
N LYS A 198 -8.22 8.63 18.24
CA LYS A 198 -7.50 7.44 18.70
C LYS A 198 -6.92 6.58 17.56
N GLY A 199 -7.51 6.65 16.39
CA GLY A 199 -7.05 5.95 15.19
C GLY A 199 -6.35 6.91 14.23
N TRP A 200 -7.08 7.47 13.28
CA TRP A 200 -6.54 8.40 12.27
C TRP A 200 -5.83 9.61 12.87
N GLY A 201 -6.40 10.20 13.93
CA GLY A 201 -5.82 11.36 14.60
C GLY A 201 -4.48 11.04 15.23
N TRP A 202 -4.33 9.85 15.82
CA TRP A 202 -3.05 9.41 16.35
C TRP A 202 -2.00 9.27 15.24
N LEU A 203 -2.32 8.59 14.14
CA LEU A 203 -1.42 8.44 12.99
C LEU A 203 -0.99 9.81 12.43
N LEU A 204 -1.94 10.72 12.25
CA LEU A 204 -1.65 12.09 11.82
C LEU A 204 -0.74 12.84 12.82
N SER A 205 -0.94 12.63 14.13
CA SER A 205 -0.12 13.27 15.17
C SER A 205 1.32 12.75 15.21
N GLN A 206 1.55 11.49 14.78
CA GLN A 206 2.89 10.94 14.60
C GLN A 206 3.57 11.45 13.31
N GLY A 207 2.85 12.16 12.44
CA GLY A 207 3.37 12.75 11.23
C GLY A 207 3.30 11.85 9.99
N PHE A 208 2.51 10.78 10.00
CA PHE A 208 2.34 9.96 8.80
C PHE A 208 1.74 10.79 7.66
N ASP A 209 2.38 10.74 6.49
CA ASP A 209 2.00 11.49 5.29
C ASP A 209 0.91 10.76 4.49
N ILE A 210 0.96 9.43 4.49
CA ILE A 210 -0.02 8.55 3.85
C ILE A 210 -0.62 7.65 4.91
N ILE A 211 -1.94 7.55 4.93
CA ILE A 211 -2.68 6.61 5.76
C ILE A 211 -3.50 5.69 4.86
N GLN A 212 -3.16 4.41 4.86
CA GLN A 212 -3.97 3.39 4.18
C GLN A 212 -5.23 3.13 4.99
N THR A 213 -6.38 3.21 4.33
CA THR A 213 -7.71 3.12 4.95
C THR A 213 -8.71 2.51 3.99
N ASP A 214 -9.66 1.73 4.50
CA ASP A 214 -10.83 1.27 3.76
C ASP A 214 -11.93 2.35 3.69
N TRP A 215 -11.79 3.44 4.45
CA TRP A 215 -12.81 4.49 4.65
C TRP A 215 -12.34 5.87 4.17
N VAL A 216 -11.81 5.95 2.95
CA VAL A 216 -11.21 7.16 2.37
C VAL A 216 -12.09 8.41 2.53
N GLY A 217 -13.39 8.29 2.27
CA GLY A 217 -14.34 9.41 2.40
C GLY A 217 -14.47 9.94 3.83
N LEU A 218 -14.46 9.05 4.82
CA LEU A 218 -14.55 9.43 6.23
C LEU A 218 -13.23 10.03 6.72
N LEU A 219 -12.10 9.42 6.40
CA LEU A 219 -10.77 9.96 6.72
C LEU A 219 -10.59 11.36 6.10
N LYS A 220 -10.93 11.54 4.82
CA LYS A 220 -10.88 12.85 4.16
C LYS A 220 -11.73 13.91 4.88
N SER A 221 -12.94 13.54 5.28
CA SER A 221 -13.82 14.42 6.03
C SER A 221 -13.23 14.80 7.39
N TYR A 222 -12.60 13.86 8.08
CA TYR A 222 -11.93 14.09 9.35
C TYR A 222 -10.75 15.06 9.17
N ILE A 223 -9.84 14.81 8.24
CA ILE A 223 -8.67 15.67 7.95
C ILE A 223 -9.14 17.09 7.62
N THR A 224 -10.17 17.23 6.77
CA THR A 224 -10.70 18.54 6.37
C THR A 224 -11.24 19.33 7.56
N LYS A 225 -11.87 18.67 8.54
CA LYS A 225 -12.33 19.32 9.78
C LYS A 225 -11.14 19.76 10.64
N CYS A 226 -10.13 18.91 10.83
CA CYS A 226 -8.94 19.25 11.61
C CYS A 226 -8.21 20.47 11.05
N HIS A 227 -8.13 20.64 9.73
CA HIS A 227 -7.50 21.80 9.09
C HIS A 227 -8.30 23.09 9.20
N LYS A 228 -9.61 23.04 9.43
CA LYS A 228 -10.45 24.24 9.60
C LYS A 228 -10.32 24.89 10.98
N PHE A 229 -9.73 24.19 11.95
CA PHE A 229 -9.55 24.67 13.32
C PHE A 229 -8.08 25.01 13.66
N LYS A 230 -7.19 24.98 12.69
CA LYS A 230 -5.82 25.51 12.76
C LYS A 230 -5.72 26.81 11.97
#